data_01ab2db943731317d21400252a4c49e2
#
_entry.id   01ab2db943731317d21400252a4c49e2
#
_cell.length_a   1.000
_cell.length_b   1.000
_cell.length_c   1.000
_cell.angle_alpha   90.00
_cell.angle_beta   90.00
_cell.angle_gamma   90.00
#
_symmetry.space_group_name_H-M   'P 1'
#
loop_
_entity.id
_entity.type
_entity.pdbx_description
1 polymer ?
#
loop_
_entity_poly.entity_id
_entity_poly.type
_entity_poly.pdbx_seq_one_letter_code
_entity_poly.pdbx_strand_id
1 'polypeptide(L)'
;MKMSAELHKTFAPYTLKKGEAYMNARQQTHFRKILAEWKAELSQDIDRTVHTMQDEATVFADPNDRASQESDMALELRNRDRERKLIKKIDETIAKIEAGDYGYCESCGVEIGLKRLEARPTATLCIDCKTLDEMRERQVAK
;
A
#
# COMPACT_ATOMS: atom_id res chain seq x y z
N MET A 1 5.94 5.13 -7.69
CA MET A 1 6.26 3.85 -7.01
C MET A 1 5.84 2.69 -7.88
N LYS A 2 6.73 1.73 -8.06
CA LYS A 2 6.48 0.55 -8.89
C LYS A 2 5.22 -0.23 -8.50
N MET A 3 4.95 -0.36 -7.22
CA MET A 3 3.79 -1.11 -6.73
C MET A 3 2.45 -0.48 -7.14
N SER A 4 2.35 0.85 -7.14
CA SER A 4 1.13 1.53 -7.60
C SER A 4 0.91 1.33 -9.10
N ALA A 5 1.99 1.39 -9.90
CA ALA A 5 1.93 1.14 -11.34
C ALA A 5 1.57 -0.32 -11.64
N GLU A 6 2.11 -1.27 -10.86
CA GLU A 6 1.78 -2.69 -11.00
C GLU A 6 0.33 -2.97 -10.61
N LEU A 7 -0.16 -2.33 -9.56
CA LEU A 7 -1.55 -2.42 -9.14
C LEU A 7 -2.50 -1.97 -10.26
N HIS A 8 -2.17 -0.86 -10.94
CA HIS A 8 -2.95 -0.36 -12.08
C HIS A 8 -2.95 -1.32 -13.28
N LYS A 9 -1.88 -2.05 -13.49
CA LYS A 9 -1.81 -3.06 -14.55
C LYS A 9 -2.63 -4.31 -14.23
N THR A 10 -2.74 -4.65 -12.97
CA THR A 10 -3.41 -5.87 -12.50
C THR A 10 -4.92 -5.72 -12.46
N PHE A 11 -5.43 -4.51 -12.19
CA PHE A 11 -6.85 -4.26 -12.01
C PHE A 11 -7.39 -3.27 -13.04
N ALA A 12 -8.55 -3.59 -13.61
CA ALA A 12 -9.26 -2.67 -14.46
C ALA A 12 -9.77 -1.48 -13.63
N PRO A 13 -9.63 -0.23 -14.12
CA PRO A 13 -10.20 0.91 -13.43
C PRO A 13 -11.71 0.79 -13.29
N TYR A 14 -12.27 1.38 -12.24
CA TYR A 14 -13.70 1.38 -12.03
C TYR A 14 -14.41 2.21 -13.09
N THR A 15 -15.43 1.63 -13.72
CA THR A 15 -16.25 2.32 -14.71
C THR A 15 -17.45 2.96 -14.02
N LEU A 16 -17.44 4.29 -13.92
CA LEU A 16 -18.51 5.05 -13.27
C LEU A 16 -19.73 5.10 -14.18
N LYS A 17 -20.89 4.68 -13.67
CA LYS A 17 -22.15 4.80 -14.36
C LYS A 17 -22.81 6.15 -14.04
N LYS A 18 -23.55 6.68 -15.00
CA LYS A 18 -24.25 7.96 -14.83
C LYS A 18 -25.22 7.89 -13.64
N GLY A 19 -25.13 8.90 -12.78
CA GLY A 19 -26.02 9.00 -11.61
C GLY A 19 -25.62 8.11 -10.42
N GLU A 20 -24.46 7.48 -10.47
CA GLU A 20 -23.99 6.62 -9.40
C GLU A 20 -23.56 7.43 -8.17
N ALA A 21 -24.05 7.03 -7.00
CA ALA A 21 -23.69 7.67 -5.75
C ALA A 21 -22.24 7.34 -5.38
N TYR A 22 -21.55 8.31 -4.76
CA TYR A 22 -20.18 8.10 -4.30
C TYR A 22 -20.14 7.03 -3.21
N MET A 23 -19.18 6.14 -3.33
CA MET A 23 -18.91 5.04 -2.39
C MET A 23 -20.16 4.18 -2.12
N ASN A 24 -20.91 3.88 -3.19
CA ASN A 24 -21.99 2.92 -3.13
C ASN A 24 -21.46 1.49 -2.94
N ALA A 25 -22.35 0.53 -2.76
CA ALA A 25 -21.97 -0.87 -2.51
C ALA A 25 -21.07 -1.45 -3.60
N ARG A 26 -21.32 -1.10 -4.87
CA ARG A 26 -20.53 -1.57 -6.00
C ARG A 26 -19.10 -1.01 -5.96
N GLN A 27 -18.95 0.26 -5.65
CA GLN A 27 -17.65 0.92 -5.50
C GLN A 27 -16.88 0.34 -4.31
N GLN A 28 -17.53 0.14 -3.19
CA GLN A 28 -16.94 -0.48 -2.00
C GLN A 28 -16.42 -1.89 -2.32
N THR A 29 -17.18 -2.69 -3.05
CA THR A 29 -16.78 -4.02 -3.45
C THR A 29 -15.55 -3.98 -4.36
N HIS A 30 -15.50 -3.04 -5.29
CA HIS A 30 -14.35 -2.84 -6.19
C HIS A 30 -13.07 -2.57 -5.40
N PHE A 31 -13.10 -1.62 -4.48
CA PHE A 31 -11.92 -1.26 -3.68
C PHE A 31 -11.53 -2.34 -2.68
N ARG A 32 -12.50 -3.02 -2.10
CA ARG A 32 -12.24 -4.16 -1.21
C ARG A 32 -11.49 -5.28 -1.93
N LYS A 33 -11.89 -5.57 -3.16
CA LYS A 33 -11.23 -6.58 -4.00
C LYS A 33 -9.79 -6.19 -4.31
N ILE A 34 -9.56 -4.94 -4.73
CA ILE A 34 -8.21 -4.43 -5.02
C ILE A 34 -7.31 -4.57 -3.78
N LEU A 35 -7.81 -4.14 -2.62
CA LEU A 35 -7.05 -4.18 -1.37
C LEU A 35 -6.73 -5.62 -0.94
N ALA A 36 -7.68 -6.53 -1.06
CA ALA A 36 -7.49 -7.93 -0.68
C ALA A 36 -6.44 -8.61 -1.57
N GLU A 37 -6.49 -8.38 -2.87
CA GLU A 37 -5.54 -8.95 -3.81
C GLU A 37 -4.14 -8.34 -3.64
N TRP A 38 -4.05 -7.05 -3.40
CA TRP A 38 -2.79 -6.38 -3.11
C TRP A 38 -2.15 -6.94 -1.83
N LYS A 39 -2.93 -7.10 -0.78
CA LYS A 39 -2.48 -7.72 0.46
C LYS A 39 -1.93 -9.13 0.23
N ALA A 40 -2.62 -9.94 -0.57
CA ALA A 40 -2.18 -11.29 -0.89
C ALA A 40 -0.84 -11.30 -1.62
N GLU A 41 -0.64 -10.40 -2.58
CA GLU A 41 0.63 -10.27 -3.30
C GLU A 41 1.77 -9.88 -2.36
N LEU A 42 1.55 -8.90 -1.49
CA LEU A 42 2.55 -8.45 -0.52
C LEU A 42 2.93 -9.58 0.44
N SER A 43 1.96 -10.34 0.90
CA SER A 43 2.19 -11.46 1.82
C SER A 43 3.02 -12.56 1.16
N GLN A 44 2.75 -12.87 -0.11
CA GLN A 44 3.53 -13.84 -0.87
C GLN A 44 4.97 -13.39 -1.09
N ASP A 45 5.18 -12.11 -1.38
CA ASP A 45 6.51 -11.54 -1.57
C ASP A 45 7.35 -11.62 -0.29
N ILE A 46 6.74 -11.33 0.86
CA ILE A 46 7.40 -11.45 2.15
C ILE A 46 7.81 -12.90 2.40
N ASP A 47 6.92 -13.85 2.21
CA ASP A 47 7.17 -15.27 2.44
C ASP A 47 8.30 -15.79 1.53
N ARG A 48 8.27 -15.45 0.25
CA ARG A 48 9.32 -15.85 -0.69
C ARG A 48 10.69 -15.32 -0.30
N THR A 49 10.75 -14.05 0.11
CA THR A 49 12.02 -13.42 0.49
C THR A 49 12.60 -14.06 1.75
N VAL A 50 11.75 -14.33 2.76
CA VAL A 50 12.20 -15.00 3.99
C VAL A 50 12.75 -16.39 3.69
N HIS A 51 12.08 -17.18 2.86
CA HIS A 51 12.57 -18.50 2.44
C HIS A 51 13.90 -18.41 1.70
N THR A 52 14.03 -17.51 0.75
CA THR A 52 15.27 -17.30 0.00
C THR A 52 16.42 -16.92 0.93
N MET A 53 16.19 -16.04 1.89
CA MET A 53 17.21 -15.65 2.87
C MET A 53 17.65 -16.82 3.76
N GLN A 54 16.73 -17.66 4.18
CA GLN A 54 17.03 -18.84 4.98
C GLN A 54 17.91 -19.84 4.21
N ASP A 55 17.59 -20.06 2.94
CA ASP A 55 18.34 -20.96 2.07
C ASP A 55 19.74 -20.42 1.77
N GLU A 56 19.86 -19.12 1.51
CA GLU A 56 21.16 -18.48 1.20
C GLU A 56 22.07 -18.38 2.42
N ALA A 57 21.55 -18.27 3.62
CA ALA A 57 22.34 -18.11 4.83
C ALA A 57 23.29 -19.26 5.12
N THR A 58 23.11 -20.42 4.51
CA THR A 58 23.94 -21.61 4.71
C THR A 58 25.02 -21.82 3.67
N VAL A 59 25.10 -20.99 2.61
CA VAL A 59 25.90 -21.25 1.42
C VAL A 59 27.28 -20.57 1.42
N PHE A 60 27.42 -19.42 2.10
CA PHE A 60 28.64 -18.60 2.00
C PHE A 60 29.64 -18.90 3.13
N ALA A 61 30.83 -19.40 2.76
CA ALA A 61 31.94 -19.64 3.69
C ALA A 61 32.94 -18.49 3.72
N ASP A 62 33.04 -17.67 2.65
CA ASP A 62 33.99 -16.55 2.55
C ASP A 62 33.47 -15.36 3.42
N PRO A 63 34.33 -14.79 4.32
CA PRO A 63 33.91 -13.63 5.12
C PRO A 63 33.46 -12.41 4.32
N ASN A 64 34.07 -12.13 3.16
CA ASN A 64 33.66 -11.00 2.32
C ASN A 64 32.30 -11.22 1.68
N ASP A 65 32.04 -12.41 1.19
CA ASP A 65 30.73 -12.78 0.63
C ASP A 65 29.66 -12.78 1.70
N ARG A 66 30.01 -13.24 2.90
CA ARG A 66 29.09 -13.21 4.06
C ARG A 66 28.72 -11.78 4.45
N ALA A 67 29.70 -10.87 4.48
CA ALA A 67 29.43 -9.45 4.82
C ALA A 67 28.52 -8.80 3.80
N SER A 68 28.73 -9.04 2.49
CA SER A 68 27.86 -8.54 1.42
C SER A 68 26.45 -9.12 1.54
N GLN A 69 26.34 -10.41 1.82
CA GLN A 69 25.06 -11.08 2.02
C GLN A 69 24.29 -10.50 3.20
N GLU A 70 24.96 -10.25 4.31
CA GLU A 70 24.35 -9.64 5.50
C GLU A 70 23.82 -8.24 5.21
N SER A 71 24.55 -7.42 4.43
CA SER A 71 24.09 -6.09 4.00
C SER A 71 22.87 -6.18 3.12
N ASP A 72 22.87 -7.09 2.15
CA ASP A 72 21.72 -7.31 1.26
C ASP A 72 20.50 -7.82 2.03
N MET A 73 20.70 -8.72 2.99
CA MET A 73 19.64 -9.21 3.86
C MET A 73 19.05 -8.08 4.70
N ALA A 74 19.88 -7.19 5.24
CA ALA A 74 19.42 -6.05 6.03
C ALA A 74 18.52 -5.12 5.21
N LEU A 75 18.88 -4.87 3.94
CA LEU A 75 18.05 -4.09 3.01
C LEU A 75 16.72 -4.78 2.73
N GLU A 76 16.77 -6.07 2.44
CA GLU A 76 15.56 -6.87 2.18
C GLU A 76 14.62 -6.90 3.37
N LEU A 77 15.16 -7.07 4.58
CA LEU A 77 14.35 -7.05 5.81
C LEU A 77 13.68 -5.70 6.01
N ARG A 78 14.36 -4.59 5.74
CA ARG A 78 13.76 -3.25 5.81
C ARG A 78 12.62 -3.10 4.79
N ASN A 79 12.80 -3.61 3.58
CA ASN A 79 11.76 -3.59 2.55
C ASN A 79 10.55 -4.43 2.99
N ARG A 80 10.80 -5.61 3.58
CA ARG A 80 9.72 -6.46 4.09
C ARG A 80 8.99 -5.81 5.26
N ASP A 81 9.70 -5.09 6.13
CA ASP A 81 9.07 -4.33 7.22
C ASP A 81 8.17 -3.22 6.68
N ARG A 82 8.58 -2.53 5.62
CA ARG A 82 7.77 -1.54 4.93
C ARG A 82 6.49 -2.17 4.38
N GLU A 83 6.62 -3.34 3.75
CA GLU A 83 5.48 -4.07 3.19
C GLU A 83 4.52 -4.56 4.28
N ARG A 84 5.04 -5.01 5.42
CA ARG A 84 4.21 -5.39 6.58
C ARG A 84 3.41 -4.20 7.11
N LYS A 85 4.02 -3.02 7.18
CA LYS A 85 3.32 -1.79 7.58
C LYS A 85 2.24 -1.42 6.57
N LEU A 86 2.50 -1.63 5.29
CA LEU A 86 1.52 -1.41 4.23
C LEU A 86 0.35 -2.39 4.35
N ILE A 87 0.62 -3.65 4.62
CA ILE A 87 -0.42 -4.66 4.88
C ILE A 87 -1.32 -4.23 6.03
N LYS A 88 -0.72 -3.70 7.10
CA LYS A 88 -1.49 -3.18 8.24
C LYS A 88 -2.41 -2.04 7.82
N LYS A 89 -1.91 -1.11 6.99
CA LYS A 89 -2.74 -0.03 6.44
C LYS A 89 -3.86 -0.56 5.55
N ILE A 90 -3.58 -1.59 4.76
CA ILE A 90 -4.60 -2.24 3.93
C ILE A 90 -5.69 -2.84 4.81
N ASP A 91 -5.34 -3.55 5.87
CA ASP A 91 -6.31 -4.12 6.81
C ASP A 91 -7.16 -3.03 7.48
N GLU A 92 -6.55 -1.94 7.91
CA GLU A 92 -7.25 -0.79 8.47
C GLU A 92 -8.22 -0.17 7.46
N THR A 93 -7.81 -0.10 6.19
CA THR A 93 -8.64 0.43 5.10
C THR A 93 -9.83 -0.46 4.82
N ILE A 94 -9.64 -1.78 4.78
CA ILE A 94 -10.72 -2.75 4.62
C ILE A 94 -11.73 -2.61 5.76
N ALA A 95 -11.25 -2.44 6.99
CA ALA A 95 -12.12 -2.21 8.15
C ALA A 95 -12.96 -0.94 7.99
N LYS A 96 -12.40 0.13 7.42
CA LYS A 96 -13.14 1.36 7.11
C LYS A 96 -14.23 1.14 6.07
N ILE A 97 -13.97 0.33 5.05
CA ILE A 97 -14.98 -0.02 4.05
C ILE A 97 -16.16 -0.71 4.73
N GLU A 98 -15.87 -1.67 5.61
CA GLU A 98 -16.90 -2.41 6.34
C GLU A 98 -17.70 -1.52 7.30
N ALA A 99 -17.04 -0.52 7.88
CA ALA A 99 -17.70 0.46 8.77
C ALA A 99 -18.46 1.57 8.02
N GLY A 100 -18.30 1.67 6.69
CA GLY A 100 -18.95 2.71 5.89
C GLY A 100 -18.22 4.05 5.89
N ASP A 101 -16.99 4.11 6.39
CA ASP A 101 -16.22 5.36 6.53
C ASP A 101 -15.17 5.56 5.42
N TYR A 102 -15.05 4.62 4.51
CA TYR A 102 -14.03 4.65 3.46
C TYR A 102 -14.33 5.72 2.40
N GLY A 103 -13.29 6.39 1.94
CA GLY A 103 -13.37 7.31 0.81
C GLY A 103 -13.55 8.77 1.19
N TYR A 104 -13.53 9.09 2.48
CA TYR A 104 -13.67 10.47 2.99
C TYR A 104 -12.37 10.89 3.68
N CYS A 105 -12.02 12.17 3.49
CA CYS A 105 -10.83 12.74 4.11
C CYS A 105 -10.96 12.76 5.64
N GLU A 106 -9.96 12.22 6.33
CA GLU A 106 -9.94 12.22 7.79
C GLU A 106 -9.77 13.62 8.39
N SER A 107 -9.22 14.56 7.63
CA SER A 107 -8.97 15.92 8.10
C SER A 107 -10.15 16.87 7.87
N CYS A 108 -10.71 16.89 6.67
CA CYS A 108 -11.77 17.84 6.31
C CYS A 108 -13.13 17.20 5.99
N GLY A 109 -13.20 15.88 5.89
CA GLY A 109 -14.46 15.17 5.67
C GLY A 109 -14.98 15.12 4.24
N VAL A 110 -14.31 15.76 3.27
CA VAL A 110 -14.75 15.75 1.88
C VAL A 110 -14.46 14.40 1.22
N GLU A 111 -15.12 14.11 0.11
CA GLU A 111 -14.84 12.95 -0.69
C GLU A 111 -13.40 12.98 -1.24
N ILE A 112 -12.66 11.90 -1.05
CA ILE A 112 -11.30 11.79 -1.61
C ILE A 112 -11.37 11.71 -3.14
N GLY A 113 -12.35 11.00 -3.67
CA GLY A 113 -12.56 10.84 -5.11
C GLY A 113 -12.06 9.50 -5.62
N LEU A 114 -12.80 8.93 -6.57
CA LEU A 114 -12.51 7.61 -7.12
C LEU A 114 -11.14 7.54 -7.80
N LYS A 115 -10.76 8.56 -8.55
CA LYS A 115 -9.47 8.59 -9.25
C LYS A 115 -8.29 8.53 -8.30
N ARG A 116 -8.36 9.28 -7.19
CA ARG A 116 -7.30 9.27 -6.20
C ARG A 116 -7.23 7.94 -5.47
N LEU A 117 -8.39 7.35 -5.15
CA LEU A 117 -8.46 6.02 -4.53
C LEU A 117 -7.98 4.91 -5.47
N GLU A 118 -8.22 5.03 -6.77
CA GLU A 118 -7.65 4.12 -7.76
C GLU A 118 -6.12 4.17 -7.76
N ALA A 119 -5.55 5.37 -7.65
CA ALA A 119 -4.11 5.56 -7.58
C ALA A 119 -3.53 5.12 -6.23
N ARG A 120 -4.25 5.41 -5.14
CA ARG A 120 -3.85 5.09 -3.77
C ARG A 120 -5.06 4.59 -2.96
N PRO A 121 -5.36 3.29 -3.02
CA PRO A 121 -6.52 2.75 -2.30
C PRO A 121 -6.48 2.94 -0.78
N THR A 122 -5.30 3.13 -0.20
CA THR A 122 -5.13 3.37 1.24
C THR A 122 -5.12 4.86 1.61
N ALA A 123 -5.41 5.77 0.68
CA ALA A 123 -5.42 7.21 0.95
C ALA A 123 -6.45 7.57 2.02
N THR A 124 -6.04 8.40 2.98
CA THR A 124 -6.87 8.87 4.09
C THR A 124 -7.14 10.36 4.03
N LEU A 125 -6.45 11.08 3.15
CA LEU A 125 -6.57 12.52 2.98
C LEU A 125 -6.92 12.86 1.53
N CYS A 126 -7.73 13.91 1.34
CA CYS A 126 -7.94 14.47 0.01
C CYS A 126 -6.63 15.13 -0.48
N ILE A 127 -6.56 15.46 -1.76
CA ILE A 127 -5.33 16.01 -2.35
C ILE A 127 -4.92 17.32 -1.68
N ASP A 128 -5.87 18.17 -1.34
CA ASP A 128 -5.59 19.46 -0.69
C ASP A 128 -5.02 19.29 0.71
N CYS A 129 -5.61 18.42 1.52
CA CYS A 129 -5.13 18.14 2.88
C CYS A 129 -3.77 17.44 2.85
N LYS A 130 -3.54 16.54 1.88
CA LYS A 130 -2.25 15.87 1.70
C LYS A 130 -1.16 16.88 1.33
N THR A 131 -1.46 17.81 0.46
CA THR A 131 -0.53 18.89 0.06
C THR A 131 -0.17 19.78 1.26
N LEU A 132 -1.16 20.17 2.07
CA LEU A 132 -0.92 20.94 3.29
C LEU A 132 -0.05 20.19 4.28
N ASP A 133 -0.29 18.91 4.45
CA ASP A 133 0.48 18.05 5.35
C ASP A 133 1.96 17.98 4.92
N GLU A 134 2.20 17.80 3.63
CA GLU A 134 3.55 17.78 3.06
C GLU A 134 4.26 19.13 3.24
N MET A 135 3.57 20.23 3.10
CA MET A 135 4.12 21.57 3.34
C MET A 135 4.51 21.75 4.79
N ARG A 136 3.70 21.29 5.73
CA ARG A 136 4.02 21.34 7.17
C ARG A 136 5.25 20.50 7.51
N GLU A 137 5.37 19.32 6.93
CA GLU A 137 6.53 18.44 7.11
C GLU A 137 7.82 19.12 6.65
N ARG A 138 7.78 19.81 5.50
CA ARG A 138 8.93 20.55 4.98
C ARG A 138 9.35 21.70 5.90
N GLN A 139 8.40 22.39 6.52
CA GLN A 139 8.70 23.47 7.46
C GLN A 139 9.34 22.95 8.74
N VAL A 140 8.90 21.80 9.23
CA VAL A 140 9.45 21.18 10.43
C VAL A 140 10.87 20.63 10.19
N ALA A 141 11.13 20.12 8.98
CA ALA A 141 12.43 19.55 8.60
C ALA A 141 13.54 20.60 8.44
N LYS A 142 13.23 21.87 8.42
CA LYS A 142 14.19 22.96 8.41
C LYS A 142 14.59 23.34 9.83
#